data_f368c8d4ee43a3f752fee287518bfeb0
#
_entry.id   f368c8d4ee43a3f752fee287518bfeb0
#
_cell.length_a   1.000
_cell.length_b   1.000
_cell.length_c   1.000
_cell.angle_alpha   90.00
_cell.angle_beta   90.00
_cell.angle_gamma   90.00
#
_symmetry.space_group_name_H-M   'P 1'
#
loop_
_entity.id
_entity.type
_entity.pdbx_description
1 polymer ?
#
loop_
_entity_poly.entity_id
_entity_poly.type
_entity_poly.pdbx_seq_one_letter_code
_entity_poly.pdbx_strand_id
1 'polypeptide(L)'
;MPDVTPCLHPGQVRGWVAIDQHKFSIVAAVLPPDGGKPEVSRIETTERAIRRFIAKQGGPAGLSVCYEAGPGGFALWRLLTSMGVACDVVAPSLIPVRKGDRVKTDRRDAKKLVALYRAGLLRFVHPPTAELEGLRDLLRARDDLRCARMAARNRVLKQVLRHGRIFREGKTAWTKLHRAWLARQRLEDPFAQEALEQLLIHLDGIERQLATLDARLAQIAAGERWSGQVQILTRFRGISTLTALGLIAEIGDFARFSHPRELAAWLGITPSEYSSGPQQHRGHITLAGNRHAPRRAASGPEVDERAWQAQVRLHHRHRHLTQHGKRPTVANVAVARELVGFLWAAMTDQPLRSTDTAAPPPSITDHLQEATA
;
A
#
# COMPACT_ATOMS: atom_id res chain seq x y z
N MET A 1 21.61 -6.90 -6.97
CA MET A 1 20.30 -7.42 -7.41
C MET A 1 20.21 -8.82 -6.90
N PRO A 2 19.31 -9.19 -5.96
CA PRO A 2 19.04 -10.60 -5.74
C PRO A 2 18.27 -11.08 -6.98
N ASP A 3 18.85 -12.04 -7.70
CA ASP A 3 18.20 -12.73 -8.78
C ASP A 3 16.85 -13.24 -8.30
N VAL A 4 15.78 -12.73 -8.90
CA VAL A 4 14.47 -13.34 -8.78
C VAL A 4 14.62 -14.71 -9.38
N THR A 5 14.58 -15.77 -8.55
CA THR A 5 14.64 -17.15 -9.04
C THR A 5 13.53 -17.28 -10.10
N PRO A 6 13.86 -17.57 -11.37
CA PRO A 6 12.87 -17.54 -12.42
C PRO A 6 11.77 -18.55 -12.12
N CYS A 7 10.52 -18.16 -12.36
CA CYS A 7 9.41 -19.11 -12.38
C CYS A 7 9.78 -20.25 -13.31
N LEU A 8 9.83 -21.47 -12.79
CA LEU A 8 10.16 -22.64 -13.60
C LEU A 8 9.12 -22.80 -14.71
N HIS A 9 9.57 -23.02 -15.95
CA HIS A 9 8.64 -23.38 -17.01
C HIS A 9 7.94 -24.69 -16.64
N PRO A 10 6.65 -24.87 -16.95
CA PRO A 10 5.86 -26.05 -16.57
C PRO A 10 6.56 -27.38 -16.88
N GLY A 11 7.31 -27.47 -17.98
CA GLY A 11 8.09 -28.66 -18.36
C GLY A 11 9.34 -28.94 -17.51
N GLN A 12 9.75 -28.00 -16.66
CA GLN A 12 10.89 -28.14 -15.75
C GLN A 12 10.48 -28.46 -14.32
N VAL A 13 9.18 -28.45 -14.03
CA VAL A 13 8.65 -28.66 -12.69
C VAL A 13 8.52 -30.15 -12.40
N ARG A 14 9.27 -30.62 -11.41
CA ARG A 14 9.23 -32.00 -10.90
C ARG A 14 8.12 -32.21 -9.87
N GLY A 15 7.66 -31.14 -9.23
CA GLY A 15 6.56 -31.18 -8.26
C GLY A 15 6.07 -29.80 -7.87
N TRP A 16 4.78 -29.70 -7.68
CA TRP A 16 4.10 -28.51 -7.22
C TRP A 16 3.80 -28.63 -5.73
N VAL A 17 4.10 -27.60 -4.94
CA VAL A 17 3.85 -27.57 -3.50
C VAL A 17 3.06 -26.33 -3.14
N ALA A 18 1.98 -26.50 -2.40
CA ALA A 18 1.32 -25.37 -1.73
C ALA A 18 1.46 -25.50 -0.22
N ILE A 19 1.81 -24.39 0.42
CA ILE A 19 2.01 -24.29 1.85
C ILE A 19 0.93 -23.39 2.45
N ASP A 20 0.23 -23.92 3.46
CA ASP A 20 -0.58 -23.15 4.39
C ASP A 20 0.22 -22.97 5.67
N GLN A 21 0.69 -21.73 5.90
CA GLN A 21 1.61 -21.39 6.99
C GLN A 21 0.86 -20.87 8.21
N HIS A 22 0.99 -21.57 9.32
CA HIS A 22 0.56 -21.14 10.64
C HIS A 22 1.76 -20.85 11.56
N LYS A 23 1.49 -20.25 12.72
CA LYS A 23 2.52 -19.86 13.70
C LYS A 23 3.43 -21.02 14.11
N PHE A 24 2.89 -22.22 14.36
CA PHE A 24 3.63 -23.37 14.88
C PHE A 24 3.67 -24.55 13.92
N SER A 25 2.89 -24.54 12.86
CA SER A 25 2.80 -25.65 11.92
C SER A 25 2.56 -25.17 10.51
N ILE A 26 3.02 -25.95 9.57
CA ILE A 26 2.80 -25.79 8.13
C ILE A 26 2.03 -27.02 7.65
N VAL A 27 0.99 -26.81 6.86
CA VAL A 27 0.35 -27.87 6.09
C VAL A 27 0.80 -27.72 4.64
N ALA A 28 1.54 -28.71 4.15
CA ALA A 28 2.07 -28.75 2.80
C ALA A 28 1.32 -29.78 1.97
N ALA A 29 0.79 -29.37 0.82
CA ALA A 29 0.22 -30.25 -0.19
C ALA A 29 1.20 -30.36 -1.38
N VAL A 30 1.62 -31.57 -1.74
CA VAL A 30 2.53 -31.88 -2.84
C VAL A 30 1.76 -32.53 -3.96
N LEU A 31 1.85 -32.00 -5.17
CA LEU A 31 1.20 -32.52 -6.37
C LEU A 31 2.27 -32.88 -7.40
N PRO A 32 2.33 -34.14 -7.89
CA PRO A 32 3.23 -34.54 -8.96
C PRO A 32 2.97 -33.78 -10.28
N PRO A 33 3.95 -33.70 -11.19
CA PRO A 33 3.82 -32.96 -12.45
C PRO A 33 2.76 -33.53 -13.39
N ASP A 34 2.59 -34.84 -13.40
CA ASP A 34 1.57 -35.58 -14.18
C ASP A 34 0.15 -35.41 -13.62
N GLY A 35 -0.01 -34.83 -12.42
CA GLY A 35 -1.25 -34.69 -11.71
C GLY A 35 -1.47 -35.85 -10.73
N GLY A 36 -2.70 -36.15 -10.45
CA GLY A 36 -3.06 -37.18 -9.49
C GLY A 36 -3.56 -36.58 -8.17
N LYS A 37 -3.50 -37.37 -7.10
CA LYS A 37 -4.03 -36.98 -5.79
C LYS A 37 -2.93 -36.28 -4.98
N PRO A 38 -3.15 -35.01 -4.51
CA PRO A 38 -2.13 -34.33 -3.69
C PRO A 38 -1.87 -35.06 -2.38
N GLU A 39 -0.59 -35.29 -2.08
CA GLU A 39 -0.15 -35.76 -0.76
C GLU A 39 -0.08 -34.58 0.21
N VAL A 40 -0.60 -34.77 1.42
CA VAL A 40 -0.61 -33.72 2.43
C VAL A 40 0.15 -34.15 3.66
N SER A 41 1.13 -33.35 4.05
CA SER A 41 1.93 -33.52 5.25
C SER A 41 1.81 -32.29 6.16
N ARG A 42 1.97 -32.51 7.47
CA ARG A 42 2.08 -31.46 8.46
C ARG A 42 3.50 -31.46 9.03
N ILE A 43 4.10 -30.29 9.05
CA ILE A 43 5.46 -30.08 9.56
C ILE A 43 5.48 -28.89 10.53
N GLU A 44 6.49 -28.80 11.37
CA GLU A 44 6.71 -27.65 12.23
C GLU A 44 7.16 -26.43 11.41
N THR A 45 6.81 -25.23 11.88
CA THR A 45 7.27 -23.95 11.30
C THR A 45 8.68 -23.61 11.78
N THR A 46 9.62 -24.54 11.60
CA THR A 46 11.05 -24.37 11.92
C THR A 46 11.89 -24.53 10.67
N GLU A 47 12.98 -23.77 10.57
CA GLU A 47 13.90 -23.88 9.42
C GLU A 47 14.38 -25.33 9.21
N ARG A 48 14.72 -26.03 10.31
CA ARG A 48 15.16 -27.43 10.26
C ARG A 48 14.08 -28.33 9.65
N ALA A 49 12.81 -28.18 10.04
CA ALA A 49 11.72 -29.00 9.53
C ALA A 49 11.45 -28.69 8.04
N ILE A 50 11.51 -27.42 7.64
CA ILE A 50 11.34 -26.98 6.25
C ILE A 50 12.46 -27.55 5.38
N ARG A 51 13.72 -27.42 5.81
CA ARG A 51 14.88 -28.00 5.07
C ARG A 51 14.75 -29.51 4.91
N ARG A 52 14.34 -30.21 5.95
CA ARG A 52 14.11 -31.68 5.92
C ARG A 52 12.98 -32.04 4.96
N PHE A 53 11.89 -31.25 4.96
CA PHE A 53 10.77 -31.44 4.05
C PHE A 53 11.22 -31.30 2.58
N ILE A 54 11.94 -30.23 2.23
CA ILE A 54 12.46 -30.01 0.88
C ILE A 54 13.41 -31.14 0.46
N ALA A 55 14.30 -31.59 1.36
CA ALA A 55 15.20 -32.73 1.10
C ALA A 55 14.41 -34.00 0.82
N LYS A 56 13.34 -34.29 1.58
CA LYS A 56 12.44 -35.43 1.36
C LYS A 56 11.75 -35.39 0.02
N GLN A 57 11.48 -34.20 -0.52
CA GLN A 57 10.94 -34.02 -1.86
C GLN A 57 12.00 -34.14 -2.97
N GLY A 58 13.21 -34.61 -2.66
CA GLY A 58 14.31 -34.79 -3.60
C GLY A 58 15.13 -33.52 -3.86
N GLY A 59 15.09 -32.56 -2.95
CA GLY A 59 15.85 -31.31 -3.01
C GLY A 59 15.14 -30.17 -3.75
N PRO A 60 15.80 -29.01 -3.89
CA PRO A 60 15.19 -27.79 -4.42
C PRO A 60 14.96 -27.80 -5.94
N ALA A 61 15.79 -28.52 -6.69
CA ALA A 61 15.76 -28.52 -8.16
C ALA A 61 14.42 -29.02 -8.71
N GLY A 62 13.78 -28.24 -9.55
CA GLY A 62 12.49 -28.58 -10.17
C GLY A 62 11.29 -28.56 -9.21
N LEU A 63 11.45 -28.11 -7.97
CA LEU A 63 10.35 -27.95 -7.03
C LEU A 63 9.81 -26.53 -7.12
N SER A 64 8.52 -26.39 -7.40
CA SER A 64 7.82 -25.11 -7.44
C SER A 64 6.88 -24.98 -6.25
N VAL A 65 7.12 -24.01 -5.40
CA VAL A 65 6.41 -23.83 -4.11
C VAL A 65 5.59 -22.56 -4.13
N CYS A 66 4.39 -22.58 -3.61
CA CYS A 66 3.64 -21.36 -3.30
C CYS A 66 3.08 -21.38 -1.88
N TYR A 67 2.86 -20.19 -1.33
CA TYR A 67 2.10 -20.01 -0.09
C TYR A 67 1.30 -18.71 -0.13
N GLU A 68 0.25 -18.65 0.70
CA GLU A 68 -0.61 -17.47 0.80
C GLU A 68 0.07 -16.38 1.64
N ALA A 69 0.10 -15.13 1.13
CA ALA A 69 0.60 -13.98 1.90
C ALA A 69 -0.23 -13.79 3.18
N GLY A 70 0.44 -13.75 4.31
CA GLY A 70 -0.20 -13.70 5.62
C GLY A 70 0.67 -13.06 6.70
N PRO A 71 0.28 -13.19 7.97
CA PRO A 71 1.01 -12.59 9.10
C PRO A 71 2.48 -13.05 9.24
N GLY A 72 2.83 -14.20 8.64
CA GLY A 72 4.22 -14.71 8.62
C GLY A 72 5.16 -13.93 7.72
N GLY A 73 4.65 -12.95 6.97
CA GLY A 73 5.44 -12.10 6.07
C GLY A 73 6.17 -12.91 4.99
N PHE A 74 7.40 -12.48 4.68
CA PHE A 74 8.21 -13.05 3.61
C PHE A 74 9.40 -13.89 4.09
N ALA A 75 9.48 -14.21 5.38
CA ALA A 75 10.58 -14.99 5.94
C ALA A 75 10.66 -16.40 5.32
N LEU A 76 9.51 -17.05 5.11
CA LEU A 76 9.43 -18.35 4.46
C LEU A 76 9.91 -18.29 2.99
N TRP A 77 9.51 -17.25 2.26
CA TRP A 77 9.95 -17.02 0.90
C TRP A 77 11.48 -16.86 0.83
N ARG A 78 12.06 -16.04 1.71
CA ARG A 78 13.52 -15.84 1.79
C ARG A 78 14.25 -17.13 2.11
N LEU A 79 13.73 -17.93 3.03
CA LEU A 79 14.32 -19.23 3.38
C LEU A 79 14.29 -20.17 2.18
N LEU A 80 13.15 -20.32 1.51
CA LEU A 80 13.01 -21.22 0.35
C LEU A 80 13.89 -20.78 -0.83
N THR A 81 13.90 -19.48 -1.15
CA THR A 81 14.76 -18.92 -2.20
C THR A 81 16.25 -19.06 -1.88
N SER A 82 16.67 -18.88 -0.62
CA SER A 82 18.06 -19.10 -0.22
C SER A 82 18.52 -20.57 -0.36
N MET A 83 17.57 -21.49 -0.40
CA MET A 83 17.81 -22.90 -0.66
C MET A 83 17.79 -23.27 -2.16
N GLY A 84 17.52 -22.28 -3.04
CA GLY A 84 17.37 -22.51 -4.49
C GLY A 84 16.00 -23.06 -4.91
N VAL A 85 14.99 -22.97 -4.04
CA VAL A 85 13.61 -23.38 -4.35
C VAL A 85 12.89 -22.22 -5.05
N ALA A 86 12.25 -22.48 -6.19
CA ALA A 86 11.34 -21.55 -6.82
C ALA A 86 10.10 -21.37 -5.94
N CYS A 87 9.86 -20.14 -5.44
CA CYS A 87 8.81 -19.87 -4.49
C CYS A 87 8.01 -18.62 -4.85
N ASP A 88 6.70 -18.77 -4.95
CA ASP A 88 5.75 -17.70 -5.23
C ASP A 88 4.89 -17.40 -4.01
N VAL A 89 4.61 -16.12 -3.78
CA VAL A 89 3.71 -15.67 -2.71
C VAL A 89 2.38 -15.28 -3.32
N VAL A 90 1.30 -15.94 -2.91
CA VAL A 90 -0.03 -15.80 -3.48
C VAL A 90 -0.79 -14.65 -2.82
N ALA A 91 -1.50 -13.84 -3.62
CA ALA A 91 -2.38 -12.78 -3.14
C ALA A 91 -3.70 -13.37 -2.60
N PRO A 92 -4.01 -13.31 -1.29
CA PRO A 92 -5.15 -13.99 -0.68
C PRO A 92 -6.50 -13.57 -1.26
N SER A 93 -6.67 -12.27 -1.47
CA SER A 93 -7.93 -11.69 -1.97
C SER A 93 -8.24 -12.03 -3.43
N LEU A 94 -7.28 -12.60 -4.15
CA LEU A 94 -7.40 -12.94 -5.57
C LEU A 94 -7.43 -14.46 -5.83
N ILE A 95 -7.48 -15.27 -4.78
CA ILE A 95 -7.63 -16.72 -4.90
C ILE A 95 -9.07 -17.03 -5.34
N PRO A 96 -9.28 -17.80 -6.43
CA PRO A 96 -10.61 -18.17 -6.88
C PRO A 96 -11.38 -18.96 -5.83
N VAL A 97 -12.59 -18.51 -5.49
CA VAL A 97 -13.49 -19.18 -4.54
C VAL A 97 -14.70 -19.75 -5.28
N ARG A 98 -14.98 -21.04 -5.09
CA ARG A 98 -16.21 -21.68 -5.63
C ARG A 98 -17.41 -21.30 -4.77
N LYS A 99 -18.51 -20.90 -5.39
CA LYS A 99 -19.80 -20.71 -4.68
C LYS A 99 -20.22 -22.04 -4.03
N GLY A 100 -20.51 -22.01 -2.73
CA GLY A 100 -20.96 -23.21 -1.99
C GLY A 100 -19.89 -23.96 -1.20
N ASP A 101 -18.63 -23.56 -1.29
CA ASP A 101 -17.53 -24.13 -0.48
C ASP A 101 -17.60 -23.61 0.96
N ARG A 102 -18.39 -24.30 1.81
CA ARG A 102 -18.68 -23.87 3.19
C ARG A 102 -17.77 -24.51 4.24
N VAL A 103 -16.98 -25.52 3.85
CA VAL A 103 -16.11 -26.25 4.78
C VAL A 103 -14.67 -25.85 4.54
N LYS A 104 -14.13 -25.06 5.46
CA LYS A 104 -12.74 -24.61 5.46
C LYS A 104 -11.92 -25.49 6.41
N THR A 105 -10.85 -26.11 5.89
CA THR A 105 -9.82 -26.79 6.69
C THR A 105 -8.47 -26.61 6.02
N ASP A 106 -7.40 -26.43 6.79
CA ASP A 106 -6.02 -26.23 6.31
C ASP A 106 -5.63 -27.27 5.22
N ARG A 107 -6.04 -28.52 5.43
CA ARG A 107 -5.78 -29.61 4.49
C ARG A 107 -6.51 -29.44 3.15
N ARG A 108 -7.75 -28.95 3.15
CA ARG A 108 -8.51 -28.66 1.92
C ARG A 108 -7.96 -27.43 1.24
N ASP A 109 -7.60 -26.41 2.02
CA ASP A 109 -7.06 -25.16 1.50
C ASP A 109 -5.71 -25.40 0.81
N ALA A 110 -4.78 -26.15 1.41
CA ALA A 110 -3.51 -26.52 0.80
C ALA A 110 -3.71 -27.33 -0.50
N LYS A 111 -4.65 -28.32 -0.52
CA LYS A 111 -4.97 -29.09 -1.74
C LYS A 111 -5.56 -28.23 -2.84
N LYS A 112 -6.46 -27.33 -2.52
CA LYS A 112 -7.06 -26.38 -3.45
C LYS A 112 -5.99 -25.46 -4.02
N LEU A 113 -5.14 -24.92 -3.15
CA LEU A 113 -4.08 -23.97 -3.52
C LEU A 113 -3.09 -24.62 -4.49
N VAL A 114 -2.63 -25.85 -4.23
CA VAL A 114 -1.69 -26.55 -5.15
C VAL A 114 -2.30 -26.84 -6.49
N ALA A 115 -3.59 -27.19 -6.55
CA ALA A 115 -4.30 -27.42 -7.80
C ALA A 115 -4.45 -26.15 -8.64
N LEU A 116 -4.78 -25.02 -8.00
CA LEU A 116 -4.87 -23.71 -8.63
C LEU A 116 -3.47 -23.21 -9.07
N TYR A 117 -2.43 -23.50 -8.29
CA TYR A 117 -1.06 -23.15 -8.61
C TYR A 117 -0.59 -23.84 -9.88
N ARG A 118 -0.73 -25.15 -9.95
CA ARG A 118 -0.41 -25.94 -11.16
C ARG A 118 -1.20 -25.49 -12.39
N ALA A 119 -2.48 -25.09 -12.20
CA ALA A 119 -3.33 -24.60 -13.27
C ALA A 119 -3.02 -23.16 -13.74
N GLY A 120 -2.05 -22.46 -13.11
CA GLY A 120 -1.70 -21.08 -13.45
C GLY A 120 -2.80 -20.04 -13.13
N LEU A 121 -3.72 -20.37 -12.20
CA LEU A 121 -4.89 -19.55 -11.87
C LEU A 121 -4.67 -18.60 -10.69
N LEU A 122 -3.46 -18.54 -10.16
CA LEU A 122 -3.13 -17.70 -9.02
C LEU A 122 -2.50 -16.38 -9.44
N ARG A 123 -2.66 -15.36 -8.61
CA ARG A 123 -1.99 -14.07 -8.74
C ARG A 123 -0.98 -13.93 -7.61
N PHE A 124 0.22 -13.47 -7.96
CA PHE A 124 1.34 -13.43 -7.03
C PHE A 124 1.59 -12.02 -6.50
N VAL A 125 2.08 -11.96 -5.27
CA VAL A 125 2.61 -10.78 -4.63
C VAL A 125 4.10 -10.73 -4.91
N HIS A 126 4.62 -9.56 -5.23
CA HIS A 126 6.06 -9.35 -5.34
C HIS A 126 6.67 -9.15 -3.95
N PRO A 127 7.49 -10.08 -3.44
CA PRO A 127 8.11 -9.94 -2.12
C PRO A 127 9.08 -8.75 -2.12
N PRO A 128 9.01 -7.87 -1.10
CA PRO A 128 9.96 -6.78 -0.98
C PRO A 128 11.33 -7.28 -0.53
N THR A 129 12.37 -6.48 -0.77
CA THR A 129 13.65 -6.68 -0.08
C THR A 129 13.47 -6.54 1.44
N ALA A 130 14.37 -7.12 2.23
CA ALA A 130 14.31 -7.01 3.69
C ALA A 130 14.37 -5.54 4.16
N GLU A 131 15.14 -4.70 3.45
CA GLU A 131 15.24 -3.27 3.71
C GLU A 131 13.90 -2.54 3.47
N LEU A 132 13.22 -2.83 2.34
CA LEU A 132 11.91 -2.26 2.04
C LEU A 132 10.83 -2.74 3.01
N GLU A 133 10.90 -4.00 3.45
CA GLU A 133 9.97 -4.54 4.45
C GLU A 133 10.15 -3.82 5.79
N GLY A 134 11.40 -3.65 6.27
CA GLY A 134 11.68 -2.90 7.48
C GLY A 134 11.26 -1.42 7.38
N LEU A 135 11.44 -0.78 6.22
CA LEU A 135 10.95 0.58 5.99
C LEU A 135 9.42 0.66 6.03
N ARG A 136 8.72 -0.34 5.46
CA ARG A 136 7.24 -0.45 5.57
C ARG A 136 6.80 -0.55 7.02
N ASP A 137 7.47 -1.38 7.82
CA ASP A 137 7.13 -1.56 9.24
C ASP A 137 7.30 -0.26 10.01
N LEU A 138 8.37 0.50 9.76
CA LEU A 138 8.60 1.80 10.39
C LEU A 138 7.52 2.82 10.01
N LEU A 139 7.14 2.88 8.73
CA LEU A 139 6.06 3.77 8.24
C LEU A 139 4.70 3.38 8.81
N ARG A 140 4.41 2.09 8.95
CA ARG A 140 3.17 1.58 9.54
C ARG A 140 3.11 1.88 11.04
N ALA A 141 4.21 1.67 11.78
CA ALA A 141 4.30 2.06 13.19
C ALA A 141 4.04 3.56 13.38
N ARG A 142 4.54 4.41 12.45
CA ARG A 142 4.21 5.83 12.46
C ARG A 142 2.72 6.09 12.21
N ASP A 143 2.09 5.38 11.28
CA ASP A 143 0.66 5.57 10.99
C ASP A 143 -0.21 5.09 12.16
N ASP A 144 0.17 4.03 12.84
CA ASP A 144 -0.46 3.55 14.07
C ASP A 144 -0.39 4.60 15.19
N LEU A 145 0.78 5.22 15.40
CA LEU A 145 0.91 6.34 16.35
C LEU A 145 0.06 7.55 15.95
N ARG A 146 -0.06 7.84 14.65
CA ARG A 146 -0.94 8.91 14.15
C ARG A 146 -2.42 8.61 14.47
N CYS A 147 -2.85 7.37 14.28
CA CYS A 147 -4.19 6.91 14.62
C CYS A 147 -4.42 6.94 16.16
N ALA A 148 -3.45 6.48 16.94
CA ALA A 148 -3.47 6.52 18.40
C ALA A 148 -3.56 7.96 18.92
N ARG A 149 -2.81 8.91 18.34
CA ARG A 149 -2.91 10.34 18.65
C ARG A 149 -4.31 10.88 18.42
N MET A 150 -4.93 10.53 17.29
CA MET A 150 -6.29 10.99 16.98
C MET A 150 -7.29 10.45 18.02
N ALA A 151 -7.18 9.18 18.37
CA ALA A 151 -8.01 8.55 19.39
C ALA A 151 -7.80 9.20 20.78
N ALA A 152 -6.54 9.43 21.18
CA ALA A 152 -6.21 10.10 22.44
C ALA A 152 -6.75 11.53 22.50
N ARG A 153 -6.60 12.31 21.42
CA ARG A 153 -7.16 13.65 21.29
C ARG A 153 -8.68 13.67 21.45
N ASN A 154 -9.37 12.72 20.84
CA ASN A 154 -10.83 12.60 20.98
C ASN A 154 -11.23 12.25 22.42
N ARG A 155 -10.47 11.39 23.12
CA ARG A 155 -10.73 11.06 24.52
C ARG A 155 -10.61 12.30 25.42
N VAL A 156 -9.53 13.09 25.26
CA VAL A 156 -9.35 14.36 26.01
C VAL A 156 -10.52 15.32 25.77
N LEU A 157 -10.89 15.56 24.50
CA LEU A 157 -12.01 16.45 24.17
C LEU A 157 -13.33 15.98 24.77
N LYS A 158 -13.60 14.68 24.74
CA LYS A 158 -14.82 14.11 25.33
C LYS A 158 -14.81 14.17 26.86
N GLN A 159 -13.64 14.01 27.49
CA GLN A 159 -13.49 14.13 28.94
C GLN A 159 -13.85 15.56 29.40
N VAL A 160 -13.22 16.58 28.84
CA VAL A 160 -13.48 17.98 29.24
C VAL A 160 -14.91 18.40 28.91
N LEU A 161 -15.46 17.95 27.77
CA LEU A 161 -16.84 18.25 27.39
C LEU A 161 -17.86 17.63 28.38
N ARG A 162 -17.64 16.39 28.81
CA ARG A 162 -18.51 15.72 29.81
C ARG A 162 -18.58 16.44 31.14
N HIS A 163 -17.51 17.17 31.47
CA HIS A 163 -17.47 18.04 32.68
C HIS A 163 -17.81 19.49 32.38
N GLY A 164 -18.56 19.78 31.31
CA GLY A 164 -19.06 21.11 30.96
C GLY A 164 -17.97 22.10 30.53
N ARG A 165 -16.74 21.67 30.30
CA ARG A 165 -15.64 22.54 29.90
C ARG A 165 -15.62 22.68 28.38
N ILE A 166 -15.89 23.88 27.86
CA ILE A 166 -15.97 24.16 26.42
C ILE A 166 -14.93 25.22 26.08
N PHE A 167 -14.04 24.92 25.13
CA PHE A 167 -13.09 25.89 24.60
C PHE A 167 -13.78 26.93 23.74
N ARG A 168 -13.69 28.22 24.15
CA ARG A 168 -14.29 29.36 23.43
C ARG A 168 -13.28 30.45 23.04
N GLU A 169 -12.00 30.29 23.44
CA GLU A 169 -10.93 31.24 23.19
C GLU A 169 -10.41 31.21 21.74
N GLY A 170 -10.91 30.28 20.92
CA GLY A 170 -10.53 30.12 19.51
C GLY A 170 -11.42 29.15 18.77
N LYS A 171 -11.28 29.16 17.42
CA LYS A 171 -12.12 28.32 16.52
C LYS A 171 -11.63 26.89 16.35
N THR A 172 -10.36 26.63 16.61
CA THR A 172 -9.71 25.35 16.25
C THR A 172 -9.07 24.70 17.48
N ALA A 173 -9.40 23.44 17.73
CA ALA A 173 -8.76 22.63 18.75
C ALA A 173 -7.29 22.30 18.37
N TRP A 174 -6.49 21.95 19.39
CA TRP A 174 -5.10 21.50 19.27
C TRP A 174 -4.08 22.55 18.80
N THR A 175 -4.46 23.83 18.81
CA THR A 175 -3.55 24.97 18.72
C THR A 175 -2.78 25.14 20.02
N LYS A 176 -1.74 25.98 20.02
CA LYS A 176 -1.02 26.36 21.25
C LYS A 176 -1.97 26.94 22.30
N LEU A 177 -2.91 27.79 21.87
CA LEU A 177 -3.94 28.38 22.73
C LEU A 177 -4.85 27.31 23.37
N HIS A 178 -5.35 26.37 22.56
CA HIS A 178 -6.17 25.28 23.08
C HIS A 178 -5.38 24.37 24.05
N ARG A 179 -4.12 24.11 23.78
CA ARG A 179 -3.24 23.35 24.68
C ARG A 179 -3.03 24.06 26.02
N ALA A 180 -2.78 25.37 25.99
CA ALA A 180 -2.68 26.19 27.19
C ALA A 180 -3.99 26.19 27.98
N TRP A 181 -5.15 26.25 27.29
CA TRP A 181 -6.45 26.13 27.91
C TRP A 181 -6.66 24.78 28.59
N LEU A 182 -6.30 23.66 27.92
CA LEU A 182 -6.38 22.32 28.50
C LEU A 182 -5.52 22.17 29.76
N ALA A 183 -4.31 22.72 29.77
CA ALA A 183 -3.41 22.68 30.91
C ALA A 183 -3.93 23.44 32.16
N ARG A 184 -4.81 24.45 31.95
CA ARG A 184 -5.43 25.24 33.01
C ARG A 184 -6.73 24.62 33.57
N GLN A 185 -7.25 23.54 32.90
CA GLN A 185 -8.49 22.93 33.37
C GLN A 185 -8.33 22.33 34.75
N ARG A 186 -9.30 22.58 35.60
CA ARG A 186 -9.47 21.96 36.92
C ARG A 186 -10.89 21.42 36.99
N LEU A 187 -11.02 20.14 37.19
CA LEU A 187 -12.31 19.48 37.38
C LEU A 187 -12.59 19.38 38.85
N GLU A 188 -13.87 19.44 39.23
CA GLU A 188 -14.29 19.45 40.64
C GLU A 188 -14.03 18.11 41.33
N ASP A 189 -14.28 17.03 40.60
CA ASP A 189 -14.05 15.68 41.11
C ASP A 189 -12.59 15.31 40.96
N PRO A 190 -11.90 14.86 42.03
CA PRO A 190 -10.47 14.54 42.01
C PRO A 190 -10.14 13.33 41.10
N PHE A 191 -11.02 12.34 41.01
CA PHE A 191 -10.78 11.20 40.10
C PHE A 191 -10.92 11.59 38.64
N ALA A 192 -11.86 12.52 38.34
CA ALA A 192 -11.99 13.06 37.00
C ALA A 192 -10.81 13.94 36.62
N GLN A 193 -10.24 14.69 37.55
CA GLN A 193 -9.03 15.48 37.36
C GLN A 193 -7.83 14.57 37.09
N GLU A 194 -7.61 13.54 37.90
CA GLU A 194 -6.56 12.55 37.71
C GLU A 194 -6.70 11.84 36.34
N ALA A 195 -7.91 11.44 35.97
CA ALA A 195 -8.18 10.84 34.66
C ALA A 195 -7.82 11.78 33.50
N LEU A 196 -8.11 13.10 33.61
CA LEU A 196 -7.74 14.09 32.61
C LEU A 196 -6.21 14.22 32.51
N GLU A 197 -5.52 14.26 33.61
CA GLU A 197 -4.05 14.33 33.67
C GLU A 197 -3.41 13.11 33.01
N GLN A 198 -3.90 11.91 33.30
CA GLN A 198 -3.41 10.68 32.67
C GLN A 198 -3.65 10.66 31.14
N LEU A 199 -4.80 11.16 30.68
CA LEU A 199 -5.08 11.28 29.25
C LEU A 199 -4.15 12.28 28.56
N LEU A 200 -3.79 13.39 29.20
CA LEU A 200 -2.86 14.38 28.68
C LEU A 200 -1.42 13.82 28.64
N ILE A 201 -0.98 13.16 29.71
CA ILE A 201 0.34 12.50 29.77
C ILE A 201 0.45 11.44 28.67
N HIS A 202 -0.57 10.62 28.46
CA HIS A 202 -0.63 9.62 27.40
C HIS A 202 -0.53 10.27 26.02
N LEU A 203 -1.29 11.33 25.77
CA LEU A 203 -1.24 12.06 24.51
C LEU A 203 0.15 12.66 24.23
N ASP A 204 0.77 13.28 25.24
CA ASP A 204 2.11 13.86 25.11
C ASP A 204 3.17 12.78 24.86
N GLY A 205 3.01 11.60 25.43
CA GLY A 205 3.86 10.43 25.15
C GLY A 205 3.78 10.02 23.68
N ILE A 206 2.57 9.88 23.13
CA ILE A 206 2.35 9.54 21.72
C ILE A 206 2.95 10.62 20.80
N GLU A 207 2.75 11.91 21.13
CA GLU A 207 3.26 13.00 20.29
C GLU A 207 4.79 13.08 20.27
N ARG A 208 5.45 12.80 21.40
CA ARG A 208 6.92 12.68 21.43
C ARG A 208 7.42 11.52 20.58
N GLN A 209 6.81 10.33 20.72
CA GLN A 209 7.17 9.17 19.90
C GLN A 209 6.97 9.45 18.40
N LEU A 210 5.87 10.10 18.04
CA LEU A 210 5.58 10.48 16.65
C LEU A 210 6.62 11.46 16.10
N ALA A 211 7.02 12.48 16.90
CA ALA A 211 8.03 13.44 16.51
C ALA A 211 9.42 12.78 16.31
N THR A 212 9.80 11.84 17.20
CA THR A 212 11.04 11.06 17.07
C THR A 212 11.03 10.23 15.79
N LEU A 213 9.91 9.58 15.49
CA LEU A 213 9.77 8.74 14.29
C LEU A 213 9.76 9.58 13.01
N ASP A 214 9.09 10.74 13.02
CA ASP A 214 9.10 11.70 11.90
C ASP A 214 10.52 12.20 11.60
N ALA A 215 11.30 12.55 12.63
CA ALA A 215 12.68 12.94 12.48
C ALA A 215 13.55 11.79 11.90
N ARG A 216 13.35 10.57 12.37
CA ARG A 216 14.06 9.40 11.85
C ARG A 216 13.73 9.12 10.38
N LEU A 217 12.46 9.19 10.01
CA LEU A 217 12.03 9.00 8.63
C LEU A 217 12.55 10.12 7.71
N ALA A 218 12.64 11.35 8.19
CA ALA A 218 13.26 12.44 7.44
C ALA A 218 14.75 12.20 7.18
N GLN A 219 15.49 11.69 8.18
CA GLN A 219 16.90 11.30 8.01
C GLN A 219 17.04 10.16 6.99
N ILE A 220 16.19 9.13 7.06
CA ILE A 220 16.18 8.02 6.09
C ILE A 220 15.92 8.55 4.68
N ALA A 221 14.94 9.44 4.51
CA ALA A 221 14.60 10.03 3.22
C ALA A 221 15.74 10.89 2.62
N ALA A 222 16.53 11.54 3.47
CA ALA A 222 17.69 12.33 3.07
C ALA A 222 18.95 11.48 2.81
N GLY A 223 18.96 10.22 3.24
CA GLY A 223 20.09 9.32 3.07
C GLY A 223 20.32 8.93 1.61
N GLU A 224 21.58 8.62 1.27
CA GLU A 224 22.04 8.30 -0.09
C GLU A 224 21.15 7.28 -0.81
N ARG A 225 20.69 6.28 -0.08
CA ARG A 225 19.87 5.17 -0.61
C ARG A 225 18.53 5.63 -1.21
N TRP A 226 17.88 6.65 -0.63
CA TRP A 226 16.51 7.04 -0.98
C TRP A 226 16.37 8.47 -1.51
N SER A 227 17.37 9.33 -1.26
CA SER A 227 17.28 10.77 -1.55
C SER A 227 16.95 11.07 -3.01
N GLY A 228 17.56 10.37 -3.97
CA GLY A 228 17.28 10.58 -5.40
C GLY A 228 15.83 10.30 -5.77
N GLN A 229 15.29 9.16 -5.32
CA GLN A 229 13.88 8.81 -5.57
C GLN A 229 12.92 9.75 -4.84
N VAL A 230 13.24 10.13 -3.61
CA VAL A 230 12.45 11.08 -2.83
C VAL A 230 12.42 12.44 -3.52
N GLN A 231 13.57 12.94 -4.01
CA GLN A 231 13.64 14.20 -4.76
C GLN A 231 12.79 14.18 -6.02
N ILE A 232 12.82 13.09 -6.80
CA ILE A 232 11.98 12.96 -7.99
C ILE A 232 10.50 13.06 -7.63
N LEU A 233 10.04 12.35 -6.62
CA LEU A 233 8.63 12.32 -6.23
C LEU A 233 8.17 13.62 -5.59
N THR A 234 9.01 14.28 -4.78
CA THR A 234 8.63 15.53 -4.10
C THR A 234 8.55 16.75 -5.04
N ARG A 235 9.03 16.65 -6.27
CA ARG A 235 8.79 17.67 -7.32
C ARG A 235 7.31 17.84 -7.65
N PHE A 236 6.51 16.80 -7.44
CA PHE A 236 5.07 16.87 -7.68
C PHE A 236 4.36 17.50 -6.49
N ARG A 237 3.63 18.58 -6.77
CA ARG A 237 2.86 19.28 -5.73
C ARG A 237 1.91 18.31 -5.02
N GLY A 238 2.00 18.30 -3.71
CA GLY A 238 1.17 17.43 -2.88
C GLY A 238 1.88 16.13 -2.46
N ILE A 239 3.08 15.86 -2.93
CA ILE A 239 3.91 14.75 -2.45
C ILE A 239 4.92 15.28 -1.44
N SER A 240 4.66 15.05 -0.15
CA SER A 240 5.64 15.34 0.90
C SER A 240 6.74 14.28 0.96
N THR A 241 7.84 14.56 1.61
CA THR A 241 8.95 13.60 1.86
C THR A 241 8.43 12.27 2.43
N LEU A 242 7.55 12.33 3.42
CA LEU A 242 6.95 11.12 4.01
C LEU A 242 6.03 10.37 3.03
N THR A 243 5.29 11.11 2.19
CA THR A 243 4.47 10.52 1.14
C THR A 243 5.32 9.83 0.08
N ALA A 244 6.40 10.49 -0.35
CA ALA A 244 7.37 9.95 -1.30
C ALA A 244 8.01 8.67 -0.76
N LEU A 245 8.50 8.70 0.48
CA LEU A 245 9.12 7.55 1.14
C LEU A 245 8.10 6.38 1.28
N GLY A 246 6.84 6.70 1.61
CA GLY A 246 5.76 5.72 1.67
C GLY A 246 5.45 5.08 0.32
N LEU A 247 5.43 5.86 -0.76
CA LEU A 247 5.27 5.33 -2.12
C LEU A 247 6.44 4.41 -2.51
N ILE A 248 7.68 4.84 -2.25
CA ILE A 248 8.88 4.03 -2.50
C ILE A 248 8.83 2.72 -1.71
N ALA A 249 8.50 2.78 -0.43
CA ALA A 249 8.44 1.60 0.43
C ALA A 249 7.38 0.60 -0.03
N GLU A 250 6.18 1.05 -0.37
CA GLU A 250 5.08 0.16 -0.75
C GLU A 250 5.20 -0.34 -2.20
N ILE A 251 5.61 0.50 -3.13
CA ILE A 251 5.75 0.13 -4.55
C ILE A 251 7.05 -0.67 -4.78
N GLY A 252 8.15 -0.24 -4.17
CA GLY A 252 9.48 -0.80 -4.42
C GLY A 252 10.01 -0.38 -5.79
N ASP A 253 10.05 -1.31 -6.73
CA ASP A 253 10.45 -1.06 -8.11
C ASP A 253 9.24 -0.63 -8.95
N PHE A 254 9.27 0.60 -9.49
CA PHE A 254 8.25 1.11 -10.39
C PHE A 254 8.31 0.47 -11.78
N ALA A 255 9.49 0.01 -12.21
CA ALA A 255 9.68 -0.60 -13.52
C ALA A 255 9.03 -2.00 -13.63
N ARG A 256 8.64 -2.60 -12.51
CA ARG A 256 7.86 -3.86 -12.52
C ARG A 256 6.45 -3.72 -13.14
N PHE A 257 5.96 -2.50 -13.28
CA PHE A 257 4.72 -2.22 -13.97
C PHE A 257 5.04 -1.77 -15.40
N SER A 258 4.57 -2.52 -16.37
CA SER A 258 4.79 -2.22 -17.79
C SER A 258 4.04 -0.97 -18.27
N HIS A 259 2.98 -0.58 -17.52
CA HIS A 259 2.13 0.55 -17.85
C HIS A 259 1.55 1.20 -16.58
N PRO A 260 1.39 2.54 -16.52
CA PRO A 260 0.86 3.25 -15.35
C PRO A 260 -0.56 2.80 -14.93
N ARG A 261 -1.35 2.22 -15.85
CA ARG A 261 -2.66 1.64 -15.51
C ARG A 261 -2.55 0.44 -14.57
N GLU A 262 -1.49 -0.34 -14.68
CA GLU A 262 -1.22 -1.47 -13.78
C GLU A 262 -0.89 -0.99 -12.37
N LEU A 263 -0.07 0.07 -12.25
CA LEU A 263 0.20 0.73 -10.97
C LEU A 263 -1.08 1.30 -10.35
N ALA A 264 -1.93 1.96 -11.15
CA ALA A 264 -3.21 2.48 -10.67
C ALA A 264 -4.17 1.35 -10.21
N ALA A 265 -4.18 0.21 -10.91
CA ALA A 265 -4.94 -0.98 -10.52
C ALA A 265 -4.38 -1.58 -9.22
N TRP A 266 -3.05 -1.68 -9.10
CA TRP A 266 -2.38 -2.15 -7.89
C TRP A 266 -2.64 -1.25 -6.67
N LEU A 267 -2.79 0.07 -6.89
CA LEU A 267 -3.21 1.02 -5.86
C LEU A 267 -4.71 0.96 -5.54
N GLY A 268 -5.51 0.22 -6.31
CA GLY A 268 -6.96 0.08 -6.14
C GLY A 268 -7.76 1.35 -6.42
N ILE A 269 -7.22 2.27 -7.22
CA ILE A 269 -7.89 3.53 -7.61
C ILE A 269 -8.53 3.47 -9.00
N THR A 270 -8.62 2.29 -9.60
CA THR A 270 -9.39 2.06 -10.83
C THR A 270 -10.87 1.87 -10.51
N PRO A 271 -11.80 2.39 -11.32
CA PRO A 271 -13.21 2.12 -11.16
C PRO A 271 -13.50 0.63 -11.41
N SER A 272 -14.45 0.07 -10.69
CA SER A 272 -15.05 -1.20 -11.05
C SER A 272 -15.92 -1.01 -12.29
N GLU A 273 -16.00 -2.02 -13.12
CA GLU A 273 -16.81 -2.00 -14.34
C GLU A 273 -17.61 -3.29 -14.45
N TYR A 274 -18.90 -3.14 -14.69
CA TYR A 274 -19.86 -4.21 -15.00
C TYR A 274 -20.55 -3.87 -16.31
N SER A 275 -19.82 -4.03 -17.40
CA SER A 275 -20.33 -3.71 -18.74
C SER A 275 -20.69 -5.00 -19.46
N SER A 276 -21.87 -5.03 -20.08
CA SER A 276 -22.30 -6.12 -20.98
C SER A 276 -22.96 -5.52 -22.22
N GLY A 277 -22.47 -5.93 -23.40
CA GLY A 277 -22.92 -5.35 -24.68
C GLY A 277 -22.68 -3.84 -24.78
N PRO A 278 -23.61 -3.05 -25.30
CA PRO A 278 -23.46 -1.61 -25.47
C PRO A 278 -23.58 -0.81 -24.14
N GLN A 279 -24.04 -1.44 -23.06
CA GLN A 279 -24.22 -0.76 -21.78
C GLN A 279 -22.95 -0.80 -20.93
N GLN A 280 -22.41 0.38 -20.60
CA GLN A 280 -21.27 0.54 -19.70
C GLN A 280 -21.72 1.00 -18.32
N HIS A 281 -21.56 0.14 -17.32
CA HIS A 281 -21.78 0.46 -15.90
C HIS A 281 -20.47 0.55 -15.16
N ARG A 282 -20.01 1.78 -14.88
CA ARG A 282 -18.84 2.04 -14.05
C ARG A 282 -19.27 2.32 -12.62
N GLY A 283 -18.76 1.51 -11.68
CA GLY A 283 -19.00 1.62 -10.26
C GLY A 283 -17.97 2.48 -9.52
N HIS A 284 -17.90 2.30 -8.21
CA HIS A 284 -16.89 2.91 -7.36
C HIS A 284 -15.49 2.35 -7.66
N ILE A 285 -14.44 3.00 -7.10
CA ILE A 285 -13.09 2.43 -7.17
C ILE A 285 -13.05 1.05 -6.52
N THR A 286 -12.23 0.16 -7.06
CA THR A 286 -12.18 -1.24 -6.63
C THR A 286 -11.78 -1.42 -5.18
N LEU A 287 -10.98 -0.50 -4.61
CA LEU A 287 -10.36 -0.58 -3.27
C LEU A 287 -9.58 -1.89 -3.04
N ALA A 288 -9.40 -2.69 -4.09
CA ALA A 288 -8.71 -3.98 -4.04
C ALA A 288 -7.18 -3.85 -3.99
N GLY A 289 -6.66 -2.62 -3.89
CA GLY A 289 -5.23 -2.34 -3.90
C GLY A 289 -4.60 -2.22 -2.52
N ASN A 290 -3.32 -1.86 -2.50
CA ASN A 290 -2.56 -1.65 -1.28
C ASN A 290 -3.14 -0.50 -0.45
N ARG A 291 -3.59 -0.80 0.79
CA ARG A 291 -4.22 0.17 1.70
C ARG A 291 -3.22 1.14 2.34
N HIS A 292 -1.95 0.75 2.42
CA HIS A 292 -0.88 1.53 3.06
C HIS A 292 -0.23 2.51 2.10
N ALA A 293 -0.40 2.33 0.78
CA ALA A 293 0.10 3.31 -0.18
C ALA A 293 -0.57 4.67 0.04
N PRO A 294 0.19 5.77 0.13
CA PRO A 294 -0.35 7.10 0.39
C PRO A 294 -1.37 7.50 -0.67
N ARG A 295 -2.61 7.74 -0.25
CA ARG A 295 -3.72 8.13 -1.14
C ARG A 295 -4.00 9.63 -1.13
N ARG A 296 -3.29 10.39 -0.29
CA ARG A 296 -3.43 11.85 -0.15
C ARG A 296 -2.15 12.54 -0.54
N ALA A 297 -2.24 13.44 -1.48
CA ALA A 297 -1.19 14.41 -1.77
C ALA A 297 -1.33 15.61 -0.81
N ALA A 298 -0.25 16.02 -0.17
CA ALA A 298 -0.18 17.23 0.65
C ALA A 298 0.65 18.31 -0.09
N SER A 299 0.47 19.58 0.22
CA SER A 299 1.18 20.70 -0.42
C SER A 299 2.68 20.67 -0.11
N GLY A 300 3.55 20.69 -1.11
CA GLY A 300 5.01 20.73 -0.99
C GLY A 300 5.65 21.85 -1.83
N PRO A 301 6.91 22.21 -1.56
CA PRO A 301 7.64 23.27 -2.26
C PRO A 301 8.26 22.79 -3.58
N GLU A 302 8.64 23.76 -4.40
CA GLU A 302 9.39 23.72 -5.66
C GLU A 302 9.02 22.65 -6.69
N VAL A 303 8.61 23.14 -7.87
CA VAL A 303 8.08 22.34 -8.97
C VAL A 303 9.04 22.49 -10.15
N ASP A 304 9.60 21.36 -10.61
CA ASP A 304 10.30 21.23 -11.90
C ASP A 304 9.33 21.48 -13.05
N GLU A 305 9.82 21.86 -14.23
CA GLU A 305 8.99 22.19 -15.40
C GLU A 305 8.04 21.04 -15.81
N ARG A 306 8.52 19.80 -15.82
CA ARG A 306 7.66 18.61 -16.08
C ARG A 306 6.58 18.43 -15.01
N ALA A 307 6.93 18.65 -13.76
CA ALA A 307 5.99 18.59 -12.66
C ALA A 307 5.02 19.77 -12.67
N TRP A 308 5.44 20.94 -13.16
CA TRP A 308 4.57 22.08 -13.38
C TRP A 308 3.52 21.80 -14.46
N GLN A 309 3.93 21.30 -15.61
CA GLN A 309 3.01 20.90 -16.69
C GLN A 309 2.01 19.86 -16.22
N ALA A 310 2.47 18.84 -15.47
CA ALA A 310 1.61 17.86 -14.84
C ALA A 310 0.60 18.54 -13.89
N GLN A 311 1.05 19.49 -13.06
CA GLN A 311 0.18 20.20 -12.12
C GLN A 311 -0.89 21.04 -12.82
N VAL A 312 -0.53 21.76 -13.88
CA VAL A 312 -1.48 22.52 -14.70
C VAL A 312 -2.54 21.60 -15.28
N ARG A 313 -2.12 20.51 -15.89
CA ARG A 313 -3.02 19.49 -16.46
C ARG A 313 -3.96 18.88 -15.41
N LEU A 314 -3.44 18.50 -14.25
CA LEU A 314 -4.25 17.96 -13.15
C LEU A 314 -5.29 18.97 -12.65
N HIS A 315 -4.92 20.25 -12.57
CA HIS A 315 -5.82 21.32 -12.18
C HIS A 315 -6.94 21.54 -13.22
N HIS A 316 -6.60 21.59 -14.51
CA HIS A 316 -7.58 21.66 -15.59
C HIS A 316 -8.52 20.46 -15.58
N ARG A 317 -7.98 19.26 -15.39
CA ARG A 317 -8.78 18.02 -15.27
C ARG A 317 -9.78 18.10 -14.12
N HIS A 318 -9.34 18.55 -12.96
CA HIS A 318 -10.22 18.72 -11.80
C HIS A 318 -11.34 19.71 -12.08
N ARG A 319 -11.00 20.90 -12.60
CA ARG A 319 -11.98 21.94 -12.96
C ARG A 319 -12.99 21.43 -13.98
N HIS A 320 -12.52 20.84 -15.06
CA HIS A 320 -13.39 20.28 -16.10
C HIS A 320 -14.39 19.28 -15.51
N LEU A 321 -13.95 18.33 -14.68
CA LEU A 321 -14.83 17.33 -14.10
C LEU A 321 -15.87 17.96 -13.14
N THR A 322 -15.48 18.92 -12.33
CA THR A 322 -16.39 19.59 -11.39
C THR A 322 -17.38 20.50 -12.10
N GLN A 323 -16.97 21.22 -13.12
CA GLN A 323 -17.85 22.05 -13.97
C GLN A 323 -18.90 21.22 -14.72
N HIS A 324 -18.56 19.96 -15.08
CA HIS A 324 -19.49 19.01 -15.69
C HIS A 324 -20.29 18.19 -14.64
N GLY A 325 -20.43 18.69 -13.42
CA GLY A 325 -21.31 18.13 -12.40
C GLY A 325 -20.78 16.86 -11.71
N LYS A 326 -19.52 16.46 -11.90
CA LYS A 326 -18.96 15.33 -11.16
C LYS A 326 -18.72 15.71 -9.71
N ARG A 327 -19.07 14.79 -8.80
CA ARG A 327 -18.81 14.97 -7.36
C ARG A 327 -17.32 15.22 -7.11
N PRO A 328 -16.92 16.12 -6.20
CA PRO A 328 -15.51 16.41 -5.91
C PRO A 328 -14.68 15.16 -5.60
N THR A 329 -15.25 14.18 -4.89
CA THR A 329 -14.58 12.91 -4.59
C THR A 329 -14.23 12.11 -5.84
N VAL A 330 -15.11 12.11 -6.85
CA VAL A 330 -14.87 11.44 -8.15
C VAL A 330 -13.80 12.18 -8.95
N ALA A 331 -13.87 13.52 -8.98
CA ALA A 331 -12.85 14.35 -9.61
C ALA A 331 -11.47 14.13 -8.97
N ASN A 332 -11.39 14.11 -7.65
CA ASN A 332 -10.15 13.86 -6.91
C ASN A 332 -9.53 12.48 -7.24
N VAL A 333 -10.34 11.44 -7.35
CA VAL A 333 -9.85 10.09 -7.73
C VAL A 333 -9.35 10.07 -9.17
N ALA A 334 -10.04 10.75 -10.10
CA ALA A 334 -9.60 10.83 -11.49
C ALA A 334 -8.25 11.57 -11.60
N VAL A 335 -8.07 12.66 -10.86
CA VAL A 335 -6.81 13.41 -10.76
C VAL A 335 -5.71 12.55 -10.12
N ALA A 336 -6.02 11.82 -9.05
CA ALA A 336 -5.05 10.92 -8.40
C ALA A 336 -4.56 9.82 -9.35
N ARG A 337 -5.44 9.27 -10.19
CA ARG A 337 -5.05 8.27 -11.21
C ARG A 337 -4.10 8.86 -12.26
N GLU A 338 -4.34 10.09 -12.69
CA GLU A 338 -3.47 10.77 -13.66
C GLU A 338 -2.13 11.12 -13.02
N LEU A 339 -2.13 11.60 -11.75
CA LEU A 339 -0.90 11.82 -10.97
C LEU A 339 -0.05 10.55 -10.86
N VAL A 340 -0.66 9.40 -10.60
CA VAL A 340 0.06 8.11 -10.56
C VAL A 340 0.77 7.83 -11.89
N GLY A 341 0.18 8.21 -13.02
CA GLY A 341 0.82 8.12 -14.33
C GLY A 341 2.08 8.99 -14.42
N PHE A 342 2.02 10.22 -13.94
CA PHE A 342 3.19 11.10 -13.90
C PHE A 342 4.30 10.59 -12.96
N LEU A 343 3.92 10.08 -11.78
CA LEU A 343 4.86 9.51 -10.83
C LEU A 343 5.56 8.27 -11.41
N TRP A 344 4.79 7.40 -12.07
CA TRP A 344 5.35 6.22 -12.74
C TRP A 344 6.34 6.62 -13.83
N ALA A 345 5.98 7.56 -14.70
CA ALA A 345 6.85 8.02 -15.78
C ALA A 345 8.15 8.67 -15.25
N ALA A 346 8.04 9.49 -14.20
CA ALA A 346 9.21 10.12 -13.58
C ALA A 346 10.14 9.10 -12.91
N MET A 347 9.60 8.03 -12.35
CA MET A 347 10.37 7.00 -11.65
C MET A 347 10.97 5.94 -12.59
N THR A 348 10.43 5.82 -13.82
CA THR A 348 10.91 4.86 -14.82
C THR A 348 11.64 5.52 -15.99
N ASP A 349 11.72 6.85 -15.98
CA ASP A 349 12.25 7.68 -17.08
C ASP A 349 11.59 7.37 -18.44
N GLN A 350 10.33 6.94 -18.40
CA GLN A 350 9.55 6.61 -19.59
C GLN A 350 8.67 7.80 -20.01
N PRO A 351 8.57 8.11 -21.30
CA PRO A 351 7.61 9.11 -21.77
C PRO A 351 6.18 8.61 -21.54
N LEU A 352 5.33 9.46 -20.99
CA LEU A 352 3.89 9.19 -20.98
C LEU A 352 3.39 9.19 -22.43
N ARG A 353 3.00 8.04 -22.95
CA ARG A 353 2.28 7.97 -24.22
C ARG A 353 0.95 8.68 -24.02
N SER A 354 0.77 9.82 -24.69
CA SER A 354 -0.50 10.55 -24.70
C SER A 354 -1.54 9.67 -25.40
N THR A 355 -2.48 9.13 -24.66
CA THR A 355 -3.64 8.42 -25.22
C THR A 355 -4.82 9.35 -25.50
N ASP A 356 -4.60 10.67 -25.48
CA ASP A 356 -5.56 11.67 -25.93
C ASP A 356 -4.77 12.86 -26.48
N THR A 357 -4.59 12.90 -27.77
CA THR A 357 -4.29 14.11 -28.54
C THR A 357 -5.57 14.98 -28.58
N ALA A 358 -5.96 15.56 -27.45
CA ALA A 358 -6.67 16.80 -27.48
C ALA A 358 -5.64 17.89 -27.78
N ALA A 359 -5.85 18.64 -28.84
CA ALA A 359 -5.00 19.76 -29.25
C ALA A 359 -4.62 20.62 -28.04
N PRO A 360 -3.39 21.14 -27.96
CA PRO A 360 -3.02 22.05 -26.88
C PRO A 360 -4.02 23.21 -26.87
N PRO A 361 -4.50 23.64 -25.68
CA PRO A 361 -5.30 24.83 -25.60
C PRO A 361 -4.49 26.01 -26.16
N PRO A 362 -5.14 27.00 -26.83
CA PRO A 362 -4.46 28.15 -27.40
C PRO A 362 -3.61 28.82 -26.31
N SER A 363 -2.44 29.27 -26.70
CA SER A 363 -1.48 29.94 -25.83
C SER A 363 -2.10 31.19 -25.22
N ILE A 364 -1.78 31.51 -23.97
CA ILE A 364 -2.30 32.71 -23.26
C ILE A 364 -1.95 34.03 -24.01
N THR A 365 -1.05 33.99 -24.96
CA THR A 365 -0.70 35.12 -25.86
C THR A 365 -1.78 35.48 -26.86
N ASP A 366 -2.69 34.57 -27.22
CA ASP A 366 -3.70 34.86 -28.25
C ASP A 366 -4.89 35.67 -27.70
N HIS A 367 -5.09 35.71 -26.39
CA HIS A 367 -6.18 36.51 -25.79
C HIS A 367 -5.82 37.96 -25.47
N LEU A 368 -4.57 38.38 -25.67
CA LEU A 368 -4.14 39.78 -25.48
C LEU A 368 -4.18 40.61 -26.77
N GLN A 369 -4.36 39.99 -27.94
CA GLN A 369 -4.45 40.68 -29.22
C GLN A 369 -5.90 40.98 -29.68
N GLU A 370 -6.92 40.31 -29.11
CA GLU A 370 -8.32 40.59 -29.43
C GLU A 370 -8.99 41.66 -28.53
N ALA A 371 -8.28 42.17 -27.52
CA ALA A 371 -8.80 43.23 -26.65
C ALA A 371 -8.33 44.64 -27.04
N THR A 372 -7.64 44.79 -28.18
CA THR A 372 -7.12 46.08 -28.70
C THR A 372 -7.40 46.29 -30.18
N ALA A 373 -8.51 45.74 -30.68
CA ALA A 373 -9.05 46.12 -32.01
C ALA A 373 -10.49 46.59 -31.92
#